data_fe0bf12da6388e3d6d37a61ddebb0b23
#
_entry.id   fe0bf12da6388e3d6d37a61ddebb0b23
#
_cell.length_a   1.000
_cell.length_b   1.000
_cell.length_c   1.000
_cell.angle_alpha   90.00
_cell.angle_beta   90.00
_cell.angle_gamma   90.00
#
_symmetry.space_group_name_H-M   'P 1'
#
loop_
_entity.id
_entity.type
_entity.pdbx_description
1 polymer ?
#
loop_
_entity_poly.entity_id
_entity_poly.type
_entity_poly.pdbx_seq_one_letter_code
_entity_poly.pdbx_strand_id
1 'polypeptide(L)'
;MANFLLVYNGGGAPPASDAERKKVMDAWGAWSGKLGPAVVDPGNPVSPRAKSISSDGSVHDVAANTAATGYSIVKADSLSKGIELAKGCPVLKSGGKISVYEITPAM
;
A
#
# COMPACT_ATOMS: atom_id res chain seq x y z
N MET A 1 5.70 -17.04 -10.74
CA MET A 1 5.63 -15.66 -10.26
C MET A 1 5.37 -15.65 -8.77
N ALA A 2 5.94 -14.68 -8.09
CA ALA A 2 5.70 -14.48 -6.66
C ALA A 2 4.67 -13.37 -6.46
N ASN A 3 4.02 -13.38 -5.29
CA ASN A 3 3.18 -12.28 -4.87
C ASN A 3 3.99 -11.33 -4.00
N PHE A 4 3.70 -10.05 -4.11
CA PHE A 4 4.38 -9.00 -3.36
C PHE A 4 3.36 -8.15 -2.63
N LEU A 5 3.62 -7.93 -1.34
CA LEU A 5 2.80 -7.05 -0.51
C LEU A 5 3.35 -5.64 -0.62
N LEU A 6 2.51 -4.72 -1.03
CA LEU A 6 2.81 -3.30 -1.04
C LEU A 6 2.19 -2.68 0.20
N VAL A 7 3.01 -2.16 1.09
CA VAL A 7 2.54 -1.47 2.29
C VAL A 7 2.76 0.03 2.10
N TYR A 8 1.69 0.78 2.19
CA TYR A 8 1.73 2.23 2.02
C TYR A 8 1.89 2.92 3.36
N ASN A 9 2.74 3.96 3.38
CA ASN A 9 2.96 4.78 4.56
C ASN A 9 2.84 6.24 4.17
N GLY A 10 2.16 7.03 4.98
CA GLY A 10 1.95 8.44 4.68
C GLY A 10 0.95 8.63 3.55
N GLY A 11 1.16 9.63 2.72
CA GLY A 11 0.31 9.90 1.57
C GLY A 11 -0.45 11.21 1.65
N GLY A 12 -0.03 12.11 2.51
CA GLY A 12 -0.58 13.44 2.61
C GLY A 12 -1.93 13.50 3.35
N ALA A 13 -2.54 14.67 3.35
CA ALA A 13 -3.82 14.90 3.99
C ALA A 13 -4.95 14.26 3.19
N PRO A 14 -6.06 13.87 3.85
CA PRO A 14 -7.24 13.41 3.15
C PRO A 14 -7.76 14.49 2.18
N PRO A 15 -8.39 14.08 1.06
CA PRO A 15 -8.94 15.05 0.13
C PRO A 15 -9.96 15.98 0.79
N ALA A 16 -9.85 17.27 0.52
CA ALA A 16 -10.69 18.28 1.16
C ALA A 16 -12.05 18.44 0.49
N SER A 17 -12.22 17.92 -0.72
CA SER A 17 -13.45 18.08 -1.49
C SER A 17 -13.80 16.79 -2.23
N ASP A 18 -15.04 16.66 -2.66
CA ASP A 18 -15.49 15.54 -3.48
C ASP A 18 -14.76 15.49 -4.81
N ALA A 19 -14.45 16.63 -5.39
CA ALA A 19 -13.71 16.71 -6.66
C ALA A 19 -12.28 16.15 -6.50
N GLU A 20 -11.60 16.51 -5.40
CA GLU A 20 -10.27 15.98 -5.11
C GLU A 20 -10.31 14.48 -4.82
N ARG A 21 -11.33 14.04 -4.08
CA ARG A 21 -11.51 12.61 -3.80
C ARG A 21 -11.69 11.82 -5.09
N LYS A 22 -12.49 12.34 -6.01
CA LYS A 22 -12.69 11.69 -7.30
C LYS A 22 -11.40 11.59 -8.08
N LYS A 23 -10.57 12.65 -8.09
CA LYS A 23 -9.26 12.62 -8.76
C LYS A 23 -8.35 11.54 -8.19
N VAL A 24 -8.34 11.40 -6.86
CA VAL A 24 -7.54 10.37 -6.19
C VAL A 24 -8.04 8.98 -6.56
N MET A 25 -9.34 8.76 -6.52
CA MET A 25 -9.93 7.48 -6.89
C MET A 25 -9.68 7.14 -8.35
N ASP A 26 -9.79 8.13 -9.24
CA ASP A 26 -9.52 7.94 -10.67
C ASP A 26 -8.04 7.57 -10.90
N ALA A 27 -7.12 8.20 -10.17
CA ALA A 27 -5.69 7.90 -10.28
C ALA A 27 -5.40 6.46 -9.84
N TRP A 28 -5.98 6.01 -8.72
CA TRP A 28 -5.84 4.64 -8.25
C TRP A 28 -6.45 3.64 -9.23
N GLY A 29 -7.62 3.96 -9.78
CA GLY A 29 -8.26 3.13 -10.79
C GLY A 29 -7.44 3.01 -12.06
N ALA A 30 -6.82 4.10 -12.50
CA ALA A 30 -5.96 4.10 -13.68
C ALA A 30 -4.70 3.26 -13.45
N TRP A 31 -4.08 3.37 -12.27
CA TRP A 31 -2.92 2.56 -11.93
C TRP A 31 -3.27 1.08 -11.85
N SER A 32 -4.37 0.72 -11.18
CA SER A 32 -4.83 -0.66 -11.09
C SER A 32 -5.17 -1.23 -12.47
N GLY A 33 -5.81 -0.43 -13.31
CA GLY A 33 -6.14 -0.84 -14.67
C GLY A 33 -4.91 -1.08 -15.52
N LYS A 34 -3.88 -0.24 -15.36
CA LYS A 34 -2.61 -0.41 -16.06
C LYS A 34 -1.89 -1.69 -15.64
N LEU A 35 -1.95 -2.06 -14.37
CA LEU A 35 -1.38 -3.31 -13.89
C LEU A 35 -2.19 -4.52 -14.35
N GLY A 36 -3.50 -4.37 -14.51
CA GLY A 36 -4.39 -5.42 -15.00
C GLY A 36 -4.30 -6.69 -14.17
N PRO A 37 -4.03 -7.85 -14.79
CA PRO A 37 -4.01 -9.13 -14.08
C PRO A 37 -2.87 -9.27 -13.08
N ALA A 38 -1.91 -8.34 -13.05
CA ALA A 38 -0.88 -8.35 -12.03
C ALA A 38 -1.41 -7.99 -10.64
N VAL A 39 -2.59 -7.36 -10.55
CA VAL A 39 -3.22 -7.08 -9.26
C VAL A 39 -3.86 -8.35 -8.74
N VAL A 40 -3.34 -8.87 -7.63
CA VAL A 40 -3.90 -10.04 -6.95
C VAL A 40 -4.99 -9.60 -5.99
N ASP A 41 -4.73 -8.52 -5.24
CA ASP A 41 -5.66 -7.93 -4.30
C ASP A 41 -5.42 -6.42 -4.32
N PRO A 42 -6.40 -5.61 -4.73
CA PRO A 42 -6.23 -4.16 -4.70
C PRO A 42 -6.06 -3.62 -3.28
N GLY A 43 -6.44 -4.40 -2.27
CA GLY A 43 -6.27 -4.05 -0.89
C GLY A 43 -7.27 -3.03 -0.39
N ASN A 44 -6.95 -2.47 0.76
CA ASN A 44 -7.82 -1.51 1.43
C ASN A 44 -6.99 -0.44 2.12
N PRO A 45 -7.50 0.78 2.25
CA PRO A 45 -6.91 1.73 3.18
C PRO A 45 -7.12 1.22 4.61
N VAL A 46 -6.18 1.52 5.49
CA VAL A 46 -6.33 1.19 6.91
C VAL A 46 -6.46 2.48 7.71
N SER A 47 -7.22 2.38 8.80
CA SER A 47 -7.48 3.53 9.66
C SER A 47 -6.28 3.81 10.56
N PRO A 48 -6.14 5.03 11.11
CA PRO A 48 -5.07 5.31 12.08
C PRO A 48 -5.27 4.61 13.43
N ARG A 49 -6.39 3.91 13.60
CA ARG A 49 -6.68 3.15 14.84
C ARG A 49 -5.88 1.84 14.79
N ALA A 50 -4.65 1.89 15.30
CA ALA A 50 -3.71 0.78 15.22
C ALA A 50 -2.96 0.65 16.53
N LYS A 51 -2.54 -0.58 16.83
CA LYS A 51 -1.72 -0.88 18.00
C LYS A 51 -0.69 -1.93 17.61
N SER A 52 0.46 -1.90 18.27
CA SER A 52 1.48 -2.93 18.18
C SER A 52 1.50 -3.76 19.45
N ILE A 53 1.72 -5.05 19.30
CA ILE A 53 1.84 -5.97 20.43
C ILE A 53 3.27 -6.50 20.44
N SER A 54 3.98 -6.32 21.56
CA SER A 54 5.33 -6.84 21.72
C SER A 54 5.30 -8.32 22.10
N SER A 55 6.45 -8.97 22.00
CA SER A 55 6.56 -10.40 22.28
C SER A 55 6.18 -10.78 23.71
N ASP A 56 6.29 -9.84 24.66
CA ASP A 56 5.89 -10.04 26.06
C ASP A 56 4.37 -9.81 26.28
N GLY A 57 3.62 -9.50 25.21
CA GLY A 57 2.20 -9.24 25.28
C GLY A 57 1.83 -7.78 25.53
N SER A 58 2.82 -6.90 25.75
CA SER A 58 2.52 -5.49 25.97
C SER A 58 2.01 -4.82 24.68
N VAL A 59 1.14 -3.83 24.84
CA VAL A 59 0.46 -3.14 23.73
C VAL A 59 0.95 -1.70 23.69
N HIS A 60 1.32 -1.24 22.50
CA HIS A 60 1.88 0.10 22.28
C HIS A 60 1.24 0.76 21.07
N ASP A 61 1.33 2.08 21.00
CA ASP A 61 0.92 2.80 19.82
C ASP A 61 1.89 2.52 18.67
N VAL A 62 1.35 2.48 17.45
CA VAL A 62 2.18 2.41 16.25
C VAL A 62 2.73 3.81 15.96
N ALA A 63 4.05 3.92 15.77
CA ALA A 63 4.67 5.20 15.47
C ALA A 63 4.11 5.77 14.15
N ALA A 64 3.75 7.05 14.15
CA ALA A 64 3.08 7.69 13.02
C ALA A 64 3.90 7.60 11.72
N ASN A 65 5.23 7.68 11.82
CA ASN A 65 6.10 7.63 10.65
C ASN A 65 6.28 6.22 10.08
N THR A 66 5.84 5.19 10.79
CA THR A 66 5.92 3.79 10.34
C THR A 66 4.55 3.15 10.18
N ALA A 67 3.49 3.88 10.53
CA ALA A 67 2.13 3.35 10.45
C ALA A 67 1.72 3.13 9.00
N ALA A 68 1.14 1.96 8.73
CA ALA A 68 0.60 1.66 7.41
C ALA A 68 -0.66 2.50 7.18
N THR A 69 -0.84 2.98 5.95
CA THR A 69 -2.05 3.70 5.55
C THR A 69 -2.90 2.89 4.57
N GLY A 70 -2.37 1.77 4.10
CA GLY A 70 -3.08 0.87 3.20
C GLY A 70 -2.15 -0.22 2.71
N TYR A 71 -2.69 -1.10 1.90
CA TYR A 71 -1.92 -2.18 1.29
C TYR A 71 -2.53 -2.63 -0.03
N SER A 72 -1.71 -3.28 -0.84
CA SER A 72 -2.14 -4.01 -2.04
C SER A 72 -1.26 -5.23 -2.22
N ILE A 73 -1.71 -6.19 -3.01
CA ILE A 73 -0.92 -7.35 -3.36
C ILE A 73 -0.87 -7.45 -4.88
N VAL A 74 0.34 -7.53 -5.41
CA VAL A 74 0.58 -7.69 -6.85
C VAL A 74 1.44 -8.92 -7.09
N LYS A 75 1.42 -9.46 -8.31
CA LYS A 75 2.31 -10.55 -8.68
C LYS A 75 3.31 -10.06 -9.70
N ALA A 76 4.53 -10.57 -9.62
CA ALA A 76 5.62 -10.22 -10.52
C ALA A 76 6.66 -11.35 -10.56
N ASP A 77 7.50 -11.33 -11.59
CA ASP A 77 8.54 -12.35 -11.76
C ASP A 77 9.68 -12.20 -10.75
N SER A 78 9.90 -11.00 -10.24
CA SER A 78 11.00 -10.70 -9.33
C SER A 78 10.66 -9.50 -8.46
N LEU A 79 11.43 -9.31 -7.41
CA LEU A 79 11.30 -8.11 -6.56
C LEU A 79 11.51 -6.84 -7.39
N SER A 80 12.47 -6.84 -8.31
CA SER A 80 12.71 -5.70 -9.19
C SER A 80 11.47 -5.35 -10.01
N LYS A 81 10.77 -6.35 -10.53
CA LYS A 81 9.53 -6.13 -11.27
C LYS A 81 8.42 -5.63 -10.37
N GLY A 82 8.31 -6.16 -9.16
CA GLY A 82 7.34 -5.67 -8.18
C GLY A 82 7.56 -4.20 -7.86
N ILE A 83 8.81 -3.80 -7.70
CA ILE A 83 9.17 -2.40 -7.47
C ILE A 83 8.78 -1.53 -8.66
N GLU A 84 9.04 -1.99 -9.89
CA GLU A 84 8.65 -1.25 -11.09
C GLU A 84 7.14 -1.02 -11.17
N LEU A 85 6.35 -2.04 -10.84
CA LEU A 85 4.89 -1.88 -10.80
C LEU A 85 4.46 -0.86 -9.74
N ALA A 86 5.12 -0.87 -8.58
CA ALA A 86 4.80 0.02 -7.47
C ALA A 86 5.15 1.48 -7.75
N LYS A 87 6.15 1.75 -8.59
CA LYS A 87 6.59 3.12 -8.89
C LYS A 87 5.51 4.00 -9.50
N GLY A 88 4.51 3.41 -10.12
CA GLY A 88 3.39 4.16 -10.69
C GLY A 88 2.25 4.45 -9.71
N CYS A 89 2.35 3.99 -8.48
CA CYS A 89 1.27 4.11 -7.51
C CYS A 89 1.03 5.57 -7.10
N PRO A 90 -0.25 6.01 -7.08
CA PRO A 90 -0.57 7.39 -6.71
C PRO A 90 -0.09 7.84 -5.32
N VAL A 91 0.10 6.92 -4.38
CA VAL A 91 0.56 7.28 -3.03
C VAL A 91 1.91 7.99 -3.05
N LEU A 92 2.78 7.67 -4.02
CA LEU A 92 4.08 8.32 -4.15
C LEU A 92 3.96 9.79 -4.54
N LYS A 93 2.94 10.13 -5.32
CA LYS A 93 2.67 11.52 -5.73
C LYS A 93 2.16 12.36 -4.57
N SER A 94 1.58 11.72 -3.56
CA SER A 94 1.07 12.39 -2.36
C SER A 94 2.11 12.52 -1.26
N GLY A 95 3.36 12.16 -1.53
CA GLY A 95 4.44 12.20 -0.52
C GLY A 95 4.52 10.94 0.33
N GLY A 96 3.78 9.90 -0.01
CA GLY A 96 3.83 8.64 0.71
C GLY A 96 5.01 7.78 0.29
N LYS A 97 5.16 6.65 0.99
CA LYS A 97 6.18 5.64 0.72
C LYS A 97 5.53 4.30 0.50
N ILE A 98 6.22 3.43 -0.22
CA ILE A 98 5.79 2.05 -0.41
C ILE A 98 6.92 1.14 0.02
N SER A 99 6.60 0.20 0.92
CA SER A 99 7.50 -0.91 1.23
C SER A 99 7.02 -2.13 0.47
N VAL A 100 7.92 -2.79 -0.22
CA VAL A 100 7.59 -3.95 -1.07
C VAL A 100 8.18 -5.19 -0.42
N TYR A 101 7.32 -6.16 -0.10
CA TYR A 101 7.72 -7.41 0.54
C TYR A 101 7.35 -8.58 -0.36
N GLU A 102 8.30 -9.47 -0.61
CA GLU A 102 7.97 -10.73 -1.27
C GLU A 102 7.20 -11.60 -0.28
N ILE A 103 6.07 -12.13 -0.72
CA ILE A 103 5.26 -13.02 0.10
C ILE A 103 5.76 -14.45 -0.14
N THR A 104 6.27 -15.08 0.92
CA THR A 104 6.67 -16.47 0.84
C THR A 104 5.50 -17.37 1.18
N PRO A 105 5.39 -18.54 0.53
CA PRO A 105 4.32 -19.47 0.91
C PRO A 105 4.44 -19.87 2.37
N ALA A 106 3.31 -20.00 3.04
CA ALA A 106 3.27 -20.51 4.39
C ALA A 106 3.65 -22.00 4.38
N MET A 107 4.43 -22.40 5.37
CA MET A 107 4.84 -23.80 5.49
C MET A 107 3.84 -24.60 6.29
#